data_998d67076eb751afaa26c97bff16add9
#
_entry.id   998d67076eb751afaa26c97bff16add9
#
_cell.length_a   1.000
_cell.length_b   1.000
_cell.length_c   1.000
_cell.angle_alpha   90.00
_cell.angle_beta   90.00
_cell.angle_gamma   90.00
#
_symmetry.space_group_name_H-M   'P 1'
#
loop_
_entity.id
_entity.type
_entity.pdbx_description
1 polymer ?
#
loop_
_entity_poly.entity_id
_entity_poly.type
_entity_poly.pdbx_seq_one_letter_code
_entity_poly.pdbx_strand_id
1 'polypeptide(L)' 'MLALRTSDGIQDAYLHEHCDNAALKRAFAAGDLEHIASGNVRIPENRFFISDSIISEIV' A
#
# COMPACT_ATOMS: atom_id res chain seq x y z
N MET A 1 -3.21 -9.13 -3.00
CA MET A 1 -2.76 -8.34 -1.82
C MET A 1 -3.91 -7.83 -0.97
N LEU A 2 -4.72 -8.76 -0.51
CA LEU A 2 -5.85 -8.39 0.35
C LEU A 2 -5.41 -7.75 1.66
N ALA A 3 -4.20 -8.08 2.13
CA ALA A 3 -3.67 -7.52 3.37
C ALA A 3 -3.55 -6.00 3.36
N LEU A 4 -3.38 -5.37 2.19
CA LEU A 4 -3.34 -3.92 2.09
C LEU A 4 -4.68 -3.25 2.41
N ARG A 5 -5.78 -4.02 2.33
CA ARG A 5 -7.12 -3.52 2.61
C ARG A 5 -7.53 -3.72 4.06
N THR A 6 -6.69 -4.38 4.86
CA THR A 6 -6.97 -4.62 6.27
C THR A 6 -6.32 -3.54 7.14
N SER A 7 -6.79 -3.39 8.36
CA SER A 7 -6.19 -2.44 9.28
C SER A 7 -4.78 -2.82 9.71
N ASP A 8 -4.42 -4.10 9.60
CA ASP A 8 -3.08 -4.57 9.93
C ASP A 8 -2.06 -4.26 8.84
N GLY A 9 -2.52 -4.12 7.59
CA GLY A 9 -1.64 -3.84 6.46
C GLY A 9 -0.70 -4.99 6.15
N ILE A 10 0.41 -4.66 5.47
CA ILE A 10 1.42 -5.63 5.06
C ILE A 10 2.79 -5.04 5.37
N GLN A 11 3.76 -5.90 5.64
CA GLN A 11 5.11 -5.45 5.97
C GLN A 11 5.74 -4.65 4.83
N ASP A 12 6.38 -3.54 5.18
CA ASP A 12 7.04 -2.67 4.22
C ASP A 12 8.11 -3.44 3.42
N ALA A 13 8.90 -4.26 4.10
CA ALA A 13 9.93 -5.08 3.44
C ALA A 13 9.33 -6.00 2.38
N TYR A 14 8.16 -6.58 2.64
CA TYR A 14 7.48 -7.44 1.69
C TYR A 14 7.12 -6.65 0.42
N LEU A 15 6.61 -5.44 0.58
CA LEU A 15 6.25 -4.59 -0.55
C LEU A 15 7.47 -4.22 -1.39
N HIS A 16 8.58 -3.87 -0.74
CA HIS A 16 9.81 -3.52 -1.45
C HIS A 16 10.39 -4.70 -2.21
N GLU A 17 10.16 -5.91 -1.71
CA GLU A 17 10.65 -7.13 -2.34
C GLU A 17 9.80 -7.56 -3.54
N HIS A 18 8.47 -7.40 -3.45
CA HIS A 18 7.53 -7.94 -4.43
C HIS A 18 6.88 -6.90 -5.33
N CYS A 19 7.04 -5.62 -5.04
CA CYS A 19 6.40 -4.55 -5.80
C CYS A 19 7.45 -3.60 -6.38
N ASP A 20 7.03 -2.83 -7.40
CA ASP A 20 7.89 -1.80 -8.00
C ASP A 20 8.11 -0.66 -7.01
N ASN A 21 9.35 -0.43 -6.61
CA ASN A 21 9.69 0.63 -5.66
C ASN A 21 9.32 2.02 -6.16
N ALA A 22 9.46 2.28 -7.45
CA ALA A 22 9.08 3.57 -8.03
C ALA A 22 7.57 3.79 -7.93
N ALA A 23 6.79 2.74 -8.17
CA ALA A 23 5.33 2.80 -8.05
C ALA A 23 4.90 2.98 -6.59
N LEU A 24 5.57 2.30 -5.65
CA LEU A 24 5.32 2.48 -4.22
C LEU A 24 5.56 3.93 -3.79
N LYS A 25 6.67 4.50 -4.24
CA LYS A 25 7.03 5.88 -3.92
C LYS A 25 5.96 6.85 -4.41
N ARG A 26 5.46 6.65 -5.62
CA ARG A 26 4.40 7.48 -6.18
C ARG A 26 3.10 7.31 -5.39
N ALA A 27 2.78 6.09 -5.00
CA ALA A 27 1.58 5.82 -4.20
C ALA A 27 1.64 6.51 -2.85
N PHE A 28 2.78 6.48 -2.18
CA PHE A 28 2.95 7.20 -0.91
C PHE A 28 2.81 8.71 -1.11
N ALA A 29 3.40 9.24 -2.16
CA ALA A 29 3.34 10.68 -2.45
C ALA A 29 1.91 11.13 -2.76
N ALA A 30 1.13 10.27 -3.40
CA ALA A 30 -0.27 10.56 -3.74
C ALA A 30 -1.23 10.36 -2.56
N GLY A 31 -0.75 9.75 -1.46
CA GLY A 31 -1.59 9.45 -0.31
C GLY A 31 -2.38 8.14 -0.47
N ASP A 32 -2.01 7.30 -1.44
CA ASP A 32 -2.68 6.02 -1.67
C ASP A 32 -2.23 4.93 -0.70
N LEU A 33 -1.08 5.11 -0.07
CA LEU A 33 -0.54 4.18 0.93
C LEU A 33 -0.14 4.97 2.17
N GLU A 34 -0.22 4.33 3.34
CA GLU A 34 0.22 4.94 4.59
C GLU A 34 0.94 3.91 5.46
N HIS A 35 1.86 4.39 6.28
CA HIS A 35 2.47 3.59 7.32
C HIS A 35 1.61 3.65 8.58
N ILE A 36 1.45 2.50 9.25
CA ILE A 36 0.73 2.44 10.52
C ILE A 36 1.70 2.26 11.67
N ALA A 37 1.20 2.36 12.90
CA ALA A 37 2.04 2.37 14.10
C ALA A 37 2.96 1.16 14.23
N SER A 38 2.56 0.01 13.70
CA SER A 38 3.36 -1.21 13.73
C SER A 38 4.49 -1.23 12.70
N GLY A 39 4.57 -0.21 11.82
CA GLY A 39 5.54 -0.18 10.74
C GLY A 39 5.06 -0.82 9.45
N ASN A 40 3.87 -1.39 9.45
CA ASN A 40 3.28 -1.96 8.25
C ASN A 40 2.71 -0.86 7.36
N VAL A 41 2.39 -1.22 6.11
CA VAL A 41 1.81 -0.32 5.12
C VAL A 41 0.41 -0.79 4.78
N ARG A 42 -0.52 0.15 4.66
CA ARG A 42 -1.89 -0.16 4.26
C ARG A 42 -2.45 0.92 3.34
N ILE A 43 -3.56 0.59 2.67
CA ILE A 43 -4.32 1.57 1.90
C ILE A 43 -5.26 2.28 2.90
N PRO A 44 -5.24 3.63 2.97
CA PRO A 44 -6.14 4.37 3.85
C PRO A 44 -7.61 4.08 3.53
N GLU A 45 -8.48 4.14 4.53
CA GLU A 45 -9.89 3.86 4.35
C GLU A 45 -10.54 4.75 3.29
N ASN A 46 -10.14 6.00 3.20
CA ASN A 46 -10.69 6.93 2.21
C ASN A 46 -10.26 6.60 0.78
N ARG A 47 -9.38 5.62 0.62
CA ARG A 47 -8.90 5.15 -0.69
C ARG A 47 -9.34 3.72 -1.00
N PHE A 48 -10.12 3.09 -0.13
CA PHE A 48 -10.54 1.71 -0.34
C PHE A 48 -11.35 1.53 -1.62
N PHE A 49 -12.09 2.54 -2.03
CA PHE A 49 -12.91 2.47 -3.25
C PHE A 49 -12.08 2.39 -4.54
N ILE A 50 -10.80 2.74 -4.47
CA ILE A 50 -9.86 2.63 -5.60
C ILE A 50 -8.73 1.66 -5.31
N SER A 51 -8.88 0.81 -4.30
CA SER A 51 -7.82 -0.10 -3.87
C SER A 51 -7.35 -1.03 -4.99
N ASP A 52 -8.25 -1.50 -5.84
CA ASP A 52 -7.88 -2.36 -6.96
C ASP A 52 -6.95 -1.65 -7.93
N SER A 53 -7.24 -0.38 -8.22
CA SER A 53 -6.38 0.43 -9.08
C SER A 53 -5.02 0.66 -8.45
N ILE A 54 -4.98 0.94 -7.16
CA ILE A 54 -3.73 1.15 -6.42
C ILE A 54 -2.87 -0.10 -6.47
N ILE A 55 -3.46 -1.24 -6.18
CA ILE A 55 -2.75 -2.53 -6.19
C ILE A 55 -2.21 -2.84 -7.58
N SER A 56 -3.01 -2.60 -8.61
CA SER A 56 -2.59 -2.83 -10.00
C SER A 56 -1.40 -1.98 -10.39
N GLU A 57 -1.30 -0.76 -9.87
CA GLU A 57 -0.20 0.14 -10.19
C GLU A 57 1.11 -0.26 -9.52
N ILE A 58 1.05 -0.80 -8.30
CA ILE A 58 2.26 -1.13 -7.56
C ILE A 58 2.76 -2.55 -7.84
N VAL A 59 1.93 -3.42 -8.36
CA VAL A 59 2.28 -4.79 -8.73
C VAL A 59 2.71 -4.84 -10.18
#